data_5811ae3a0ce97852023675153800e7b1
#
_entry.id   5811ae3a0ce97852023675153800e7b1
#
_cell.length_a   1.000
_cell.length_b   1.000
_cell.length_c   1.000
_cell.angle_alpha   90.00
_cell.angle_beta   90.00
_cell.angle_gamma   90.00
#
_symmetry.space_group_name_H-M   'P 1'
#
loop_
_entity.id
_entity.type
_entity.pdbx_description
1 polymer ?
#
loop_
_entity_poly.entity_id
_entity_poly.type
_entity_poly.pdbx_seq_one_letter_code
_entity_poly.pdbx_strand_id
1 'polypeptide(L)'
;MYLLGITTFLVVWQIISLFYTNLTLPGPIITVETLFNLIGDMTFWTQFLNTFLKSLTGLVISLGVGVPLGFFAGLNKKFDDFIRPAVMFFQGAPIVSYIAISMLWFGIGFYTPVFVAFVVIFPTIVFNISNGIRSTDKNLIEMAKLYKIPQSLIRKYIYFPSIIPFVVSTLKIISGTLWRAVVVGEFLAGAYGIGYSLSLSKATLNTEEVFAYTIFLIAAGIIFEKSLLKINLNPKIKIKKNIEVTHNEKTDNLKDIELDNVTFSYNDTNVIQNLNMKIEKNKTTALIGESGSGKTTILYLLSKIRKGFTGNIKNVPEKVSFVYQDDRLIPWLNVNDNIKIVNPNLEDRDIEKYLSMMGIEEKQFIYPEKLSGGMKKRVNIARALAYNPKLLLLDEPFSSLDLKTKYNLIEDLKKIFSNDNITSLIVSHDPYEISEISDRIYLLSSKEKNIIWEQDLENEEKENLANIIKDRIINGG
;
A
#
# COMPACT_ATOMS: atom_id res chain seq x y z
N MET A 1 23.82 1.61 30.85
CA MET A 1 22.91 0.49 31.17
C MET A 1 23.28 -0.80 30.44
N TYR A 2 23.34 -0.85 29.08
CA TYR A 2 23.65 -2.09 28.32
C TYR A 2 25.01 -2.71 28.68
N LEU A 3 26.08 -1.91 28.72
CA LEU A 3 27.41 -2.38 29.13
C LEU A 3 27.40 -2.96 30.53
N LEU A 4 26.74 -2.31 31.48
CA LEU A 4 26.61 -2.77 32.85
C LEU A 4 25.89 -4.12 32.92
N GLY A 5 24.83 -4.32 32.13
CA GLY A 5 24.14 -5.61 32.06
C GLY A 5 25.01 -6.75 31.51
N ILE A 6 25.79 -6.48 30.45
CA ILE A 6 26.70 -7.47 29.86
C ILE A 6 27.82 -7.80 30.85
N THR A 7 28.43 -6.80 31.48
CA THR A 7 29.49 -7.05 32.48
C THR A 7 28.97 -7.83 33.67
N THR A 8 27.79 -7.49 34.19
CA THR A 8 27.17 -8.24 35.29
C THR A 8 26.93 -9.71 34.91
N PHE A 9 26.41 -9.95 33.70
CA PHE A 9 26.20 -11.31 33.19
C PHE A 9 27.50 -12.10 33.09
N LEU A 10 28.57 -11.51 32.55
CA LEU A 10 29.88 -12.16 32.44
C LEU A 10 30.50 -12.45 33.80
N VAL A 11 30.37 -11.52 34.76
CA VAL A 11 30.87 -11.72 36.15
C VAL A 11 30.10 -12.86 36.82
N VAL A 12 28.75 -12.88 36.71
CA VAL A 12 27.95 -13.95 37.28
C VAL A 12 28.31 -15.29 36.67
N TRP A 13 28.46 -15.35 35.34
CA TRP A 13 28.88 -16.58 34.64
C TRP A 13 30.28 -17.02 35.11
N GLN A 14 31.24 -16.11 35.24
CA GLN A 14 32.57 -16.46 35.74
C GLN A 14 32.51 -16.98 37.17
N ILE A 15 31.72 -16.37 38.06
CA ILE A 15 31.59 -16.84 39.47
C ILE A 15 30.99 -18.25 39.48
N ILE A 16 29.91 -18.49 38.69
CA ILE A 16 29.29 -19.81 38.68
C ILE A 16 30.26 -20.87 38.12
N SER A 17 31.02 -20.55 37.07
CA SER A 17 31.99 -21.48 36.48
C SER A 17 33.08 -21.95 37.44
N LEU A 18 33.42 -21.16 38.48
CA LEU A 18 34.37 -21.58 39.50
C LEU A 18 33.93 -22.76 40.39
N PHE A 19 32.60 -23.01 40.42
CA PHE A 19 32.02 -24.11 41.17
C PHE A 19 31.88 -25.40 40.36
N TYR A 20 32.19 -25.37 39.04
CA TYR A 20 32.06 -26.49 38.12
C TYR A 20 33.39 -26.77 37.41
N THR A 21 33.51 -27.96 36.87
CA THR A 21 34.66 -28.32 36.00
C THR A 21 34.42 -27.74 34.59
N ASN A 22 35.50 -27.50 33.84
CA ASN A 22 35.40 -27.01 32.45
C ASN A 22 34.61 -27.95 31.55
N LEU A 23 34.55 -29.25 31.88
CA LEU A 23 33.70 -30.23 31.19
C LEU A 23 32.20 -29.97 31.36
N THR A 24 31.79 -29.27 32.44
CA THR A 24 30.40 -29.02 32.72
C THR A 24 30.02 -27.58 32.36
N LEU A 25 30.81 -26.60 32.81
CA LEU A 25 30.57 -25.17 32.58
C LEU A 25 31.91 -24.43 32.45
N PRO A 26 32.44 -24.27 31.23
CA PRO A 26 33.65 -23.47 31.02
C PRO A 26 33.40 -22.00 31.35
N GLY A 27 34.37 -21.34 31.88
CA GLY A 27 34.31 -19.89 32.17
C GLY A 27 34.34 -19.04 30.89
N PRO A 28 33.86 -17.80 30.94
CA PRO A 28 33.86 -16.90 29.80
C PRO A 28 35.25 -16.65 29.21
N ILE A 29 36.30 -16.61 30.01
CA ILE A 29 37.67 -16.37 29.54
C ILE A 29 38.11 -17.53 28.64
N ILE A 30 38.01 -18.76 29.12
CA ILE A 30 38.39 -19.97 28.38
C ILE A 30 37.54 -20.09 27.10
N THR A 31 36.25 -19.82 27.19
CA THR A 31 35.34 -19.85 26.03
C THR A 31 35.75 -18.85 24.95
N VAL A 32 36.13 -17.65 25.33
CA VAL A 32 36.59 -16.61 24.38
C VAL A 32 37.93 -16.99 23.76
N GLU A 33 38.88 -17.53 24.55
CA GLU A 33 40.16 -18.03 24.05
C GLU A 33 39.96 -19.16 23.04
N THR A 34 39.10 -20.15 23.35
CA THR A 34 38.73 -21.23 22.44
C THR A 34 38.08 -20.68 21.15
N LEU A 35 37.24 -19.66 21.27
CA LEU A 35 36.63 -19.01 20.11
C LEU A 35 37.70 -18.37 19.20
N PHE A 36 38.68 -17.67 19.76
CA PHE A 36 39.77 -17.07 18.97
C PHE A 36 40.62 -18.14 18.28
N ASN A 37 40.90 -19.27 18.94
CA ASN A 37 41.62 -20.39 18.35
C ASN A 37 40.82 -20.99 17.17
N LEU A 38 39.48 -21.18 17.33
CA LEU A 38 38.60 -21.67 16.26
C LEU A 38 38.56 -20.71 15.08
N ILE A 39 38.42 -19.41 15.30
CA ILE A 39 38.40 -18.38 14.24
C ILE A 39 39.73 -18.33 13.47
N GLY A 40 40.83 -18.69 14.09
CA GLY A 40 42.15 -18.80 13.46
C GLY A 40 42.25 -19.99 12.47
N ASP A 41 41.37 -20.98 12.58
CA ASP A 41 41.38 -22.15 11.70
C ASP A 41 40.55 -21.94 10.42
N MET A 42 41.13 -22.26 9.27
CA MET A 42 40.46 -22.15 7.99
C MET A 42 39.26 -23.12 7.88
N THR A 43 39.27 -24.23 8.58
CA THR A 43 38.14 -25.18 8.64
C THR A 43 36.89 -24.55 9.26
N PHE A 44 37.04 -23.69 10.27
CA PHE A 44 35.95 -22.93 10.85
C PHE A 44 35.22 -22.07 9.83
N TRP A 45 35.94 -21.34 8.99
CA TRP A 45 35.38 -20.49 7.97
C TRP A 45 34.70 -21.30 6.86
N THR A 46 35.23 -22.47 6.52
CA THR A 46 34.56 -23.38 5.56
C THR A 46 33.23 -23.89 6.12
N GLN A 47 33.16 -24.23 7.38
CA GLN A 47 31.91 -24.63 8.07
C GLN A 47 30.92 -23.47 8.16
N PHE A 48 31.40 -22.28 8.50
CA PHE A 48 30.56 -21.07 8.50
C PHE A 48 29.96 -20.78 7.12
N LEU A 49 30.79 -20.85 6.05
CA LEU A 49 30.32 -20.64 4.68
C LEU A 49 29.23 -21.64 4.31
N ASN A 50 29.38 -22.92 4.68
CA ASN A 50 28.37 -23.94 4.46
C ASN A 50 27.04 -23.62 5.14
N THR A 51 27.05 -23.20 6.41
CA THR A 51 25.87 -22.78 7.15
C THR A 51 25.22 -21.55 6.48
N PHE A 52 26.01 -20.58 6.06
CA PHE A 52 25.55 -19.38 5.37
C PHE A 52 24.91 -19.70 4.02
N LEU A 53 25.54 -20.56 3.21
CA LEU A 53 25.01 -21.00 1.91
C LEU A 53 23.66 -21.76 2.05
N LYS A 54 23.54 -22.65 3.06
CA LYS A 54 22.27 -23.32 3.34
C LYS A 54 21.18 -22.35 3.76
N SER A 55 21.55 -21.37 4.61
CA SER A 55 20.61 -20.33 5.03
C SER A 55 20.14 -19.48 3.84
N LEU A 56 21.08 -19.07 2.98
CA LEU A 56 20.75 -18.30 1.77
C LEU A 56 19.89 -19.12 0.80
N THR A 57 20.22 -20.38 0.56
CA THR A 57 19.45 -21.27 -0.31
C THR A 57 18.02 -21.47 0.23
N GLY A 58 17.87 -21.76 1.53
CA GLY A 58 16.57 -21.89 2.18
C GLY A 58 15.74 -20.60 2.06
N LEU A 59 16.36 -19.45 2.26
CA LEU A 59 15.72 -18.14 2.11
C LEU A 59 15.23 -17.90 0.67
N VAL A 60 16.10 -18.13 -0.33
CA VAL A 60 15.78 -17.91 -1.74
C VAL A 60 14.61 -18.81 -2.19
N ILE A 61 14.63 -20.09 -1.82
CA ILE A 61 13.54 -21.02 -2.14
C ILE A 61 12.25 -20.57 -1.46
N SER A 62 12.32 -20.21 -0.18
CA SER A 62 11.14 -19.78 0.58
C SER A 62 10.52 -18.49 0.05
N LEU A 63 11.34 -17.53 -0.36
CA LEU A 63 10.87 -16.31 -1.03
C LEU A 63 10.32 -16.60 -2.41
N GLY A 64 11.01 -17.45 -3.19
CA GLY A 64 10.60 -17.82 -4.55
C GLY A 64 9.23 -18.49 -4.61
N VAL A 65 8.87 -19.27 -3.58
CA VAL A 65 7.57 -19.96 -3.46
C VAL A 65 6.58 -19.13 -2.64
N GLY A 66 7.00 -18.60 -1.51
CA GLY A 66 6.12 -17.93 -0.54
C GLY A 66 5.59 -16.59 -1.01
N VAL A 67 6.41 -15.77 -1.70
CA VAL A 67 5.98 -14.46 -2.19
C VAL A 67 4.89 -14.59 -3.27
N PRO A 68 5.05 -15.42 -4.33
CA PRO A 68 3.97 -15.62 -5.30
C PRO A 68 2.70 -16.17 -4.69
N LEU A 69 2.79 -17.21 -3.85
CA LEU A 69 1.61 -17.79 -3.20
C LEU A 69 0.91 -16.78 -2.29
N GLY A 70 1.65 -16.03 -1.48
CA GLY A 70 1.10 -14.98 -0.63
C GLY A 70 0.47 -13.84 -1.46
N PHE A 71 1.07 -13.49 -2.59
CA PHE A 71 0.53 -12.49 -3.50
C PHE A 71 -0.83 -12.92 -4.07
N PHE A 72 -0.95 -14.13 -4.61
CA PHE A 72 -2.21 -14.64 -5.13
C PHE A 72 -3.27 -14.85 -4.02
N ALA A 73 -2.85 -15.31 -2.85
CA ALA A 73 -3.73 -15.45 -1.68
C ALA A 73 -4.28 -14.10 -1.21
N GLY A 74 -3.46 -13.05 -1.26
CA GLY A 74 -3.89 -11.69 -0.94
C GLY A 74 -4.92 -11.12 -1.90
N LEU A 75 -4.78 -11.41 -3.21
CA LEU A 75 -5.68 -10.93 -4.26
C LEU A 75 -7.00 -11.72 -4.34
N ASN A 76 -7.01 -13.00 -4.00
CA ASN A 76 -8.15 -13.88 -4.19
C ASN A 76 -8.47 -14.66 -2.92
N LYS A 77 -9.60 -14.32 -2.28
CA LYS A 77 -10.05 -14.98 -1.05
C LYS A 77 -10.27 -16.48 -1.23
N LYS A 78 -10.83 -16.92 -2.35
CA LYS A 78 -11.07 -18.36 -2.61
C LYS A 78 -9.75 -19.16 -2.69
N PHE A 79 -8.72 -18.55 -3.30
CA PHE A 79 -7.39 -19.16 -3.36
C PHE A 79 -6.74 -19.19 -1.98
N ASP A 80 -6.88 -18.13 -1.18
CA ASP A 80 -6.40 -18.10 0.21
C ASP A 80 -7.06 -19.19 1.05
N ASP A 81 -8.40 -19.28 0.99
CA ASP A 81 -9.16 -20.31 1.73
C ASP A 81 -8.75 -21.74 1.33
N PHE A 82 -8.36 -21.93 0.06
CA PHE A 82 -7.87 -23.21 -0.44
C PHE A 82 -6.47 -23.58 0.08
N ILE A 83 -5.51 -22.64 0.05
CA ILE A 83 -4.12 -22.94 0.44
C ILE A 83 -3.88 -22.83 1.95
N ARG A 84 -4.70 -22.07 2.66
CA ARG A 84 -4.53 -21.75 4.09
C ARG A 84 -4.38 -23.01 4.97
N PRO A 85 -5.20 -24.07 4.84
CA PRO A 85 -5.03 -25.28 5.64
C PRO A 85 -3.66 -25.94 5.46
N ALA A 86 -3.14 -26.00 4.22
CA ALA A 86 -1.82 -26.55 3.93
C ALA A 86 -0.70 -25.71 4.55
N VAL A 87 -0.78 -24.36 4.43
CA VAL A 87 0.20 -23.46 5.02
C VAL A 87 0.18 -23.54 6.55
N MET A 88 -1.00 -23.64 7.17
CA MET A 88 -1.13 -23.80 8.62
C MET A 88 -0.59 -25.16 9.10
N PHE A 89 -0.75 -26.23 8.31
CA PHE A 89 -0.13 -27.52 8.62
C PHE A 89 1.39 -27.40 8.77
N PHE A 90 2.05 -26.71 7.81
CA PHE A 90 3.49 -26.47 7.89
C PHE A 90 3.90 -25.58 9.08
N GLN A 91 3.04 -24.70 9.55
CA GLN A 91 3.34 -23.86 10.71
C GLN A 91 3.19 -24.60 12.04
N GLY A 92 2.28 -25.58 12.11
CA GLY A 92 1.91 -26.22 13.36
C GLY A 92 2.79 -27.41 13.77
N ALA A 93 3.52 -28.01 12.85
CA ALA A 93 4.30 -29.21 13.17
C ALA A 93 5.65 -28.89 13.85
N PRO A 94 6.09 -29.71 14.81
CA PRO A 94 7.38 -29.53 15.46
C PRO A 94 8.56 -29.62 14.48
N ILE A 95 9.57 -28.76 14.64
CA ILE A 95 10.77 -28.72 13.76
C ILE A 95 11.44 -30.10 13.68
N VAL A 96 11.51 -30.83 14.80
CA VAL A 96 12.15 -32.14 14.86
C VAL A 96 11.48 -33.13 13.91
N SER A 97 10.14 -33.08 13.76
CA SER A 97 9.41 -33.93 12.81
C SER A 97 9.83 -33.67 11.37
N TYR A 98 10.02 -32.39 11.00
CA TYR A 98 10.51 -32.03 9.68
C TYR A 98 11.95 -32.48 9.42
N ILE A 99 12.81 -32.45 10.44
CA ILE A 99 14.17 -32.97 10.35
C ILE A 99 14.11 -34.46 10.07
N ALA A 100 13.33 -35.23 10.84
CA ALA A 100 13.20 -36.69 10.64
C ALA A 100 12.69 -37.03 9.24
N ILE A 101 11.63 -36.37 8.77
CA ILE A 101 11.09 -36.57 7.42
C ILE A 101 12.10 -36.20 6.34
N SER A 102 12.77 -35.09 6.50
CA SER A 102 13.75 -34.61 5.50
C SER A 102 14.99 -35.50 5.42
N MET A 103 15.40 -36.12 6.55
CA MET A 103 16.47 -37.14 6.54
C MET A 103 16.08 -38.35 5.74
N LEU A 104 14.81 -38.78 5.79
CA LEU A 104 14.31 -39.92 4.99
C LEU A 104 14.30 -39.58 3.48
N TRP A 105 13.98 -38.33 3.12
CA TRP A 105 13.89 -37.92 1.72
C TRP A 105 15.23 -37.51 1.09
N PHE A 106 16.05 -36.77 1.83
CA PHE A 106 17.27 -36.17 1.31
C PHE A 106 18.57 -36.72 1.94
N GLY A 107 18.43 -37.57 2.94
CA GLY A 107 19.61 -38.09 3.67
C GLY A 107 20.25 -37.03 4.61
N ILE A 108 21.44 -37.37 5.08
CA ILE A 108 22.30 -36.50 5.88
C ILE A 108 23.10 -35.60 4.92
N GLY A 109 23.17 -34.29 5.16
CA GLY A 109 24.00 -33.39 4.38
C GLY A 109 23.43 -32.00 4.12
N PHE A 110 23.51 -31.50 2.88
CA PHE A 110 23.17 -30.13 2.54
C PHE A 110 21.66 -29.88 2.53
N TYR A 111 20.87 -30.78 1.93
CA TYR A 111 19.46 -30.53 1.62
C TYR A 111 18.54 -30.57 2.82
N THR A 112 18.81 -31.40 3.82
CA THR A 112 17.98 -31.52 5.02
C THR A 112 17.89 -30.20 5.80
N PRO A 113 18.98 -29.50 6.18
CA PRO A 113 18.88 -28.20 6.84
C PRO A 113 18.20 -27.12 5.96
N VAL A 114 18.40 -27.16 4.63
CA VAL A 114 17.74 -26.24 3.67
C VAL A 114 16.23 -26.46 3.66
N PHE A 115 15.78 -27.72 3.61
CA PHE A 115 14.35 -28.05 3.64
C PHE A 115 13.69 -27.64 4.96
N VAL A 116 14.36 -27.88 6.08
CA VAL A 116 13.88 -27.46 7.41
C VAL A 116 13.74 -25.94 7.47
N ALA A 117 14.73 -25.21 6.98
CA ALA A 117 14.68 -23.74 6.89
C ALA A 117 13.48 -23.30 6.02
N PHE A 118 13.31 -23.89 4.84
CA PHE A 118 12.17 -23.62 3.96
C PHE A 118 10.85 -23.79 4.67
N VAL A 119 10.60 -24.95 5.27
CA VAL A 119 9.31 -25.28 5.91
C VAL A 119 8.99 -24.33 7.06
N VAL A 120 10.00 -23.95 7.84
CA VAL A 120 9.82 -23.08 9.02
C VAL A 120 9.47 -21.65 8.64
N ILE A 121 10.11 -21.09 7.60
CA ILE A 121 9.90 -19.68 7.27
C ILE A 121 8.84 -19.45 6.19
N PHE A 122 8.57 -20.42 5.32
CA PHE A 122 7.61 -20.34 4.22
C PHE A 122 6.21 -19.87 4.66
N PRO A 123 5.58 -20.43 5.72
CA PRO A 123 4.26 -19.99 6.16
C PRO A 123 4.22 -18.51 6.54
N THR A 124 5.25 -18.04 7.24
CA THR A 124 5.38 -16.65 7.68
C THR A 124 5.44 -15.70 6.48
N ILE A 125 6.16 -16.08 5.41
CA ILE A 125 6.23 -15.32 4.17
C ILE A 125 4.85 -15.23 3.52
N VAL A 126 4.16 -16.37 3.34
CA VAL A 126 2.84 -16.42 2.71
C VAL A 126 1.84 -15.52 3.45
N PHE A 127 1.74 -15.65 4.78
CA PHE A 127 0.79 -14.87 5.57
C PHE A 127 1.11 -13.37 5.55
N ASN A 128 2.38 -12.97 5.71
CA ASN A 128 2.73 -11.55 5.72
C ASN A 128 2.52 -10.89 4.36
N ILE A 129 2.87 -11.57 3.26
CA ILE A 129 2.63 -11.04 1.92
C ILE A 129 1.13 -10.96 1.62
N SER A 130 0.35 -11.99 1.96
CA SER A 130 -1.10 -11.98 1.79
C SER A 130 -1.76 -10.82 2.56
N ASN A 131 -1.34 -10.60 3.80
CA ASN A 131 -1.81 -9.48 4.62
C ASN A 131 -1.38 -8.13 4.03
N GLY A 132 -0.15 -8.04 3.50
CA GLY A 132 0.35 -6.85 2.81
C GLY A 132 -0.50 -6.46 1.60
N ILE A 133 -0.91 -7.43 0.78
CA ILE A 133 -1.81 -7.20 -0.35
C ILE A 133 -3.19 -6.72 0.13
N ARG A 134 -3.75 -7.34 1.17
CA ARG A 134 -5.07 -6.96 1.71
C ARG A 134 -5.10 -5.60 2.38
N SER A 135 -3.97 -5.15 2.90
CA SER A 135 -3.82 -3.83 3.52
C SER A 135 -3.56 -2.72 2.50
N THR A 136 -3.45 -3.05 1.19
CA THR A 136 -3.34 -2.03 0.14
C THR A 136 -4.53 -1.07 0.23
N ASP A 137 -4.25 0.22 0.15
CA ASP A 137 -5.26 1.27 0.27
C ASP A 137 -6.38 1.06 -0.76
N LYS A 138 -7.60 0.82 -0.26
CA LYS A 138 -8.79 0.60 -1.08
C LYS A 138 -9.14 1.83 -1.92
N ASN A 139 -8.80 3.02 -1.44
CA ASN A 139 -9.04 4.27 -2.15
C ASN A 139 -8.21 4.36 -3.43
N LEU A 140 -6.96 3.87 -3.41
CA LEU A 140 -6.12 3.80 -4.62
C LEU A 140 -6.69 2.79 -5.63
N ILE A 141 -7.24 1.67 -5.17
CA ILE A 141 -7.85 0.67 -6.04
C ILE A 141 -9.16 1.19 -6.64
N GLU A 142 -9.96 1.91 -5.86
CA GLU A 142 -11.20 2.53 -6.31
C GLU A 142 -10.93 3.60 -7.38
N MET A 143 -9.94 4.46 -7.14
CA MET A 143 -9.45 5.43 -8.11
C MET A 143 -8.99 4.75 -9.40
N ALA A 144 -8.17 3.70 -9.29
CA ALA A 144 -7.67 2.97 -10.45
C ALA A 144 -8.79 2.32 -11.28
N LYS A 145 -9.85 1.82 -10.63
CA LYS A 145 -11.03 1.27 -11.31
C LYS A 145 -11.85 2.34 -12.03
N LEU A 146 -12.02 3.51 -11.40
CA LEU A 146 -12.72 4.65 -12.02
C LEU A 146 -12.07 5.04 -13.35
N TYR A 147 -10.76 5.22 -13.35
CA TYR A 147 -9.98 5.56 -14.54
C TYR A 147 -9.78 4.36 -15.49
N LYS A 148 -10.46 3.24 -15.24
CA LYS A 148 -10.40 2.02 -16.07
C LYS A 148 -8.95 1.55 -16.31
N ILE A 149 -8.05 1.74 -15.34
CA ILE A 149 -6.65 1.32 -15.43
C ILE A 149 -6.62 -0.21 -15.56
N PRO A 150 -5.88 -0.77 -16.55
CA PRO A 150 -5.78 -2.21 -16.75
C PRO A 150 -5.27 -2.95 -15.50
N GLN A 151 -5.82 -4.13 -15.23
CA GLN A 151 -5.46 -4.93 -14.03
C GLN A 151 -3.96 -5.27 -13.96
N SER A 152 -3.30 -5.40 -15.10
CA SER A 152 -1.85 -5.60 -15.18
C SER A 152 -1.08 -4.41 -14.60
N LEU A 153 -1.54 -3.18 -14.87
CA LEU A 153 -0.92 -1.95 -14.36
C LEU A 153 -1.24 -1.75 -12.86
N ILE A 154 -2.47 -2.06 -12.43
CA ILE A 154 -2.85 -2.01 -11.01
C ILE A 154 -1.96 -2.96 -10.21
N ARG A 155 -1.75 -4.21 -10.70
CA ARG A 155 -0.84 -5.16 -10.03
C ARG A 155 0.59 -4.62 -9.98
N LYS A 156 1.10 -4.09 -11.09
CA LYS A 156 2.47 -3.64 -11.23
C LYS A 156 2.79 -2.35 -10.48
N TYR A 157 1.89 -1.36 -10.54
CA TYR A 157 2.15 -0.01 -10.02
C TYR A 157 1.46 0.30 -8.69
N ILE A 158 0.47 -0.49 -8.27
CA ILE A 158 -0.22 -0.30 -6.99
C ILE A 158 0.07 -1.47 -6.04
N TYR A 159 -0.33 -2.71 -6.39
CA TYR A 159 -0.16 -3.84 -5.47
C TYR A 159 1.29 -4.23 -5.23
N PHE A 160 2.10 -4.39 -6.29
CA PHE A 160 3.50 -4.83 -6.12
C PHE A 160 4.33 -3.86 -5.27
N PRO A 161 4.29 -2.54 -5.49
CA PRO A 161 5.02 -1.61 -4.62
C PRO A 161 4.49 -1.56 -3.18
N SER A 162 3.17 -1.74 -2.97
CA SER A 162 2.57 -1.72 -1.64
C SER A 162 3.03 -2.88 -0.75
N ILE A 163 3.46 -4.01 -1.34
CA ILE A 163 3.98 -5.14 -0.56
C ILE A 163 5.45 -5.01 -0.18
N ILE A 164 6.22 -4.12 -0.79
CA ILE A 164 7.67 -3.99 -0.51
C ILE A 164 7.95 -3.76 0.98
N PRO A 165 7.26 -2.87 1.70
CA PRO A 165 7.45 -2.72 3.15
C PRO A 165 7.16 -4.02 3.93
N PHE A 166 6.19 -4.81 3.46
CA PHE A 166 5.85 -6.11 4.07
C PHE A 166 6.92 -7.16 3.80
N VAL A 167 7.51 -7.19 2.59
CA VAL A 167 8.65 -8.06 2.28
C VAL A 167 9.82 -7.73 3.21
N VAL A 168 10.17 -6.45 3.35
CA VAL A 168 11.25 -6.01 4.25
C VAL A 168 10.95 -6.38 5.70
N SER A 169 9.73 -6.14 6.16
CA SER A 169 9.30 -6.53 7.52
C SER A 169 9.38 -8.05 7.72
N THR A 170 8.96 -8.83 6.71
CA THR A 170 9.03 -10.29 6.75
C THR A 170 10.49 -10.76 6.83
N LEU A 171 11.39 -10.21 6.04
CA LEU A 171 12.83 -10.52 6.09
C LEU A 171 13.39 -10.30 7.51
N LYS A 172 12.99 -9.22 8.17
CA LYS A 172 13.38 -8.92 9.55
C LYS A 172 12.89 -9.98 10.53
N ILE A 173 11.64 -10.42 10.40
CA ILE A 173 11.01 -11.43 11.28
C ILE A 173 11.67 -12.80 11.07
N ILE A 174 11.89 -13.21 9.82
CA ILE A 174 12.39 -14.55 9.51
C ILE A 174 13.89 -14.72 9.68
N SER A 175 14.67 -13.62 9.70
CA SER A 175 16.13 -13.68 9.74
C SER A 175 16.68 -14.52 10.92
N GLY A 176 16.23 -14.24 12.14
CA GLY A 176 16.62 -15.00 13.31
C GLY A 176 16.07 -16.42 13.35
N THR A 177 14.86 -16.62 12.80
CA THR A 177 14.23 -17.97 12.73
C THR A 177 14.90 -18.85 11.70
N LEU A 178 15.23 -18.30 10.54
CA LEU A 178 15.95 -18.97 9.46
C LEU A 178 17.30 -19.50 9.95
N TRP A 179 18.12 -18.63 10.57
CA TRP A 179 19.42 -18.96 11.07
C TRP A 179 19.36 -20.13 12.08
N ARG A 180 18.48 -20.01 13.06
CA ARG A 180 18.24 -21.07 14.06
C ARG A 180 17.78 -22.39 13.43
N ALA A 181 16.85 -22.34 12.48
CA ALA A 181 16.34 -23.54 11.83
C ALA A 181 17.43 -24.30 11.07
N VAL A 182 18.32 -23.58 10.35
CA VAL A 182 19.47 -24.19 9.66
C VAL A 182 20.42 -24.84 10.66
N VAL A 183 20.81 -24.12 11.73
CA VAL A 183 21.74 -24.64 12.75
C VAL A 183 21.18 -25.89 13.45
N VAL A 184 19.89 -25.90 13.80
CA VAL A 184 19.24 -27.09 14.38
C VAL A 184 19.20 -28.24 13.39
N GLY A 185 18.92 -27.96 12.10
CA GLY A 185 18.98 -28.95 11.03
C GLY A 185 20.37 -29.54 10.84
N GLU A 186 21.43 -28.71 10.90
CA GLU A 186 22.81 -29.16 10.82
C GLU A 186 23.22 -29.97 12.04
N PHE A 187 22.81 -29.54 13.24
CA PHE A 187 23.12 -30.21 14.51
C PHE A 187 22.58 -31.62 14.56
N LEU A 188 21.37 -31.86 14.02
CA LEU A 188 20.70 -33.16 14.08
C LEU A 188 20.94 -34.04 12.84
N ALA A 189 21.18 -33.41 11.66
CA ALA A 189 21.21 -34.12 10.40
C ALA A 189 22.23 -33.54 9.39
N GLY A 190 23.17 -32.71 9.84
CA GLY A 190 24.24 -32.15 9.00
C GLY A 190 25.40 -33.11 8.84
N ALA A 191 26.14 -32.97 7.71
CA ALA A 191 27.45 -33.57 7.52
C ALA A 191 28.58 -32.52 7.60
N TYR A 192 28.21 -31.24 7.52
CA TYR A 192 29.11 -30.08 7.60
C TYR A 192 28.31 -28.81 7.93
N GLY A 193 28.98 -27.79 8.39
CA GLY A 193 28.42 -26.54 8.89
C GLY A 193 28.69 -26.34 10.37
N ILE A 194 28.50 -25.11 10.88
CA ILE A 194 28.78 -24.78 12.30
C ILE A 194 27.87 -25.60 13.24
N GLY A 195 26.60 -25.85 12.85
CA GLY A 195 25.70 -26.72 13.63
C GLY A 195 26.19 -28.16 13.71
N TYR A 196 26.80 -28.69 12.65
CA TYR A 196 27.46 -29.99 12.66
C TYR A 196 28.72 -30.00 13.56
N SER A 197 29.58 -28.98 13.45
CA SER A 197 30.75 -28.85 14.33
C SER A 197 30.32 -28.80 15.78
N LEU A 198 29.28 -28.05 16.13
CA LEU A 198 28.69 -28.01 17.47
C LEU A 198 28.21 -29.40 17.94
N SER A 199 27.59 -30.19 17.04
CA SER A 199 27.15 -31.56 17.33
C SER A 199 28.35 -32.50 17.61
N LEU A 200 29.42 -32.34 16.83
CA LEU A 200 30.66 -33.11 16.99
C LEU A 200 31.35 -32.78 18.29
N SER A 201 31.54 -31.50 18.62
CA SER A 201 32.16 -31.07 19.90
C SER A 201 31.34 -31.55 21.09
N LYS A 202 30.01 -31.57 21.00
CA LYS A 202 29.15 -32.20 22.01
C LYS A 202 29.42 -33.69 22.15
N ALA A 203 29.53 -34.44 21.02
CA ALA A 203 29.76 -35.86 21.02
C ALA A 203 31.12 -36.24 21.59
N THR A 204 32.13 -35.39 21.41
CA THR A 204 33.48 -35.57 21.96
C THR A 204 33.65 -34.98 23.36
N LEU A 205 32.58 -34.47 23.99
CA LEU A 205 32.56 -33.82 25.29
C LEU A 205 33.52 -32.60 25.39
N ASN A 206 33.79 -31.95 24.26
CA ASN A 206 34.56 -30.69 24.21
C ASN A 206 33.63 -29.51 24.49
N THR A 207 33.28 -29.30 25.75
CA THR A 207 32.31 -28.29 26.16
C THR A 207 32.77 -26.86 25.90
N GLU A 208 34.05 -26.60 25.91
CA GLU A 208 34.63 -25.28 25.60
C GLU A 208 34.32 -24.87 24.17
N GLU A 209 34.46 -25.80 23.19
CA GLU A 209 34.06 -25.57 21.81
C GLU A 209 32.55 -25.41 21.66
N VAL A 210 31.71 -26.18 22.38
CA VAL A 210 30.26 -26.07 22.36
C VAL A 210 29.83 -24.65 22.73
N PHE A 211 30.41 -24.08 23.81
CA PHE A 211 30.12 -22.72 24.22
C PHE A 211 30.69 -21.68 23.23
N ALA A 212 31.89 -21.89 22.70
CA ALA A 212 32.50 -21.03 21.70
C ALA A 212 31.68 -20.93 20.41
N TYR A 213 31.26 -22.08 19.84
CA TYR A 213 30.34 -22.13 18.70
C TYR A 213 28.99 -21.45 18.99
N THR A 214 28.44 -21.66 20.19
CA THR A 214 27.16 -21.03 20.60
C THR A 214 27.27 -19.53 20.65
N ILE A 215 28.32 -18.95 21.24
CA ILE A 215 28.53 -17.49 21.25
C ILE A 215 28.71 -16.95 19.85
N PHE A 216 29.49 -17.63 19.00
CA PHE A 216 29.68 -17.23 17.62
C PHE A 216 28.35 -17.22 16.86
N LEU A 217 27.53 -18.28 16.98
CA LEU A 217 26.23 -18.37 16.31
C LEU A 217 25.26 -17.27 16.76
N ILE A 218 25.26 -16.92 18.04
CA ILE A 218 24.46 -15.80 18.56
C ILE A 218 24.95 -14.47 17.94
N ALA A 219 26.26 -14.22 17.94
CA ALA A 219 26.83 -13.01 17.40
C ALA A 219 26.58 -12.89 15.88
N ALA A 220 26.82 -13.98 15.13
CA ALA A 220 26.56 -14.04 13.70
C ALA A 220 25.06 -13.83 13.35
N GLY A 221 24.16 -14.42 14.14
CA GLY A 221 22.72 -14.23 13.99
C GLY A 221 22.30 -12.77 14.21
N ILE A 222 22.82 -12.12 15.25
CA ILE A 222 22.57 -10.69 15.54
C ILE A 222 23.11 -9.80 14.42
N ILE A 223 24.31 -10.09 13.90
CA ILE A 223 24.91 -9.33 12.79
C ILE A 223 24.07 -9.50 11.53
N PHE A 224 23.64 -10.71 11.23
CA PHE A 224 22.78 -11.02 10.08
C PHE A 224 21.45 -10.28 10.17
N GLU A 225 20.78 -10.34 11.32
CA GLU A 225 19.54 -9.60 11.58
C GLU A 225 19.72 -8.09 11.41
N LYS A 226 20.74 -7.50 12.06
CA LYS A 226 21.03 -6.06 11.95
C LYS A 226 21.38 -5.64 10.53
N SER A 227 22.01 -6.48 9.73
CA SER A 227 22.31 -6.22 8.32
C SER A 227 21.04 -6.11 7.49
N LEU A 228 20.06 -7.00 7.74
CA LEU A 228 18.76 -6.96 7.11
C LEU A 228 17.90 -5.78 7.57
N LEU A 229 18.06 -5.32 8.82
CA LEU A 229 17.38 -4.13 9.35
C LEU A 229 17.76 -2.84 8.61
N LYS A 230 18.97 -2.76 8.04
CA LYS A 230 19.45 -1.61 7.27
C LYS A 230 18.82 -1.54 5.86
N ILE A 231 18.18 -2.60 5.38
CA ILE A 231 17.52 -2.62 4.10
C ILE A 231 16.28 -1.72 4.17
N ASN A 232 16.36 -0.55 3.55
CA ASN A 232 15.25 0.38 3.39
C ASN A 232 14.92 0.45 1.89
N LEU A 233 13.95 -0.36 1.47
CA LEU A 233 13.46 -0.38 0.11
C LEU A 233 12.28 0.59 0.01
N ASN A 234 12.55 1.85 -0.30
CA ASN A 234 11.50 2.75 -0.75
C ASN A 234 11.27 2.52 -2.25
N PRO A 235 10.12 1.99 -2.65
CA PRO A 235 9.84 1.74 -4.06
C PRO A 235 9.64 3.09 -4.77
N LYS A 236 10.70 3.57 -5.45
CA LYS A 236 10.60 4.66 -6.41
C LYS A 236 10.44 4.03 -7.79
N ILE A 237 9.24 4.08 -8.34
CA ILE A 237 8.90 3.42 -9.60
C ILE A 237 8.56 4.48 -10.64
N LYS A 238 9.00 4.27 -11.89
CA LYS A 238 8.63 5.10 -13.03
C LYS A 238 7.70 4.32 -13.96
N ILE A 239 6.70 4.99 -14.50
CA ILE A 239 5.81 4.43 -15.52
C ILE A 239 6.56 4.42 -16.84
N LYS A 240 6.69 3.22 -17.46
CA LYS A 240 7.33 3.09 -18.77
C LYS A 240 6.42 3.62 -19.87
N LYS A 241 7.00 4.31 -20.88
CA LYS A 241 6.33 4.66 -22.13
C LYS A 241 5.90 3.38 -22.86
N ASN A 242 4.85 3.47 -23.68
CA ASN A 242 4.30 2.39 -24.52
C ASN A 242 3.50 1.31 -23.79
N ILE A 243 2.48 1.73 -23.06
CA ILE A 243 1.44 0.82 -22.60
C ILE A 243 0.26 1.01 -23.53
N GLU A 244 -0.08 -0.01 -24.32
CA GLU A 244 -1.29 -0.01 -25.14
C GLU A 244 -2.53 0.00 -24.25
N VAL A 245 -3.04 1.19 -24.00
CA VAL A 245 -4.37 1.37 -23.43
C VAL A 245 -5.26 1.83 -24.58
N THR A 246 -6.00 0.90 -25.16
CA THR A 246 -7.02 1.19 -26.16
C THR A 246 -8.22 1.82 -25.46
N HIS A 247 -8.26 3.13 -25.42
CA HIS A 247 -9.51 3.83 -25.16
C HIS A 247 -10.30 3.83 -26.46
N ASN A 248 -11.34 3.01 -26.58
CA ASN A 248 -12.30 3.11 -27.65
C ASN A 248 -12.98 4.48 -27.56
N GLU A 249 -12.56 5.41 -28.38
CA GLU A 249 -13.25 6.69 -28.56
C GLU A 249 -14.55 6.46 -29.33
N LYS A 250 -15.61 6.07 -28.62
CA LYS A 250 -16.94 6.32 -29.12
C LYS A 250 -17.16 7.83 -29.05
N THR A 251 -17.55 8.43 -30.18
CA THR A 251 -18.02 9.81 -30.23
C THR A 251 -19.33 9.87 -29.43
N ASP A 252 -19.23 10.08 -28.14
CA ASP A 252 -20.38 10.33 -27.28
C ASP A 252 -20.90 11.74 -27.62
N ASN A 253 -22.01 11.80 -28.34
CA ASN A 253 -22.81 13.02 -28.40
C ASN A 253 -23.32 13.32 -26.99
N LEU A 254 -22.60 14.20 -26.29
CA LEU A 254 -22.90 14.56 -24.92
C LEU A 254 -24.33 15.13 -24.88
N LYS A 255 -25.17 14.56 -24.04
CA LYS A 255 -26.51 15.03 -23.70
C LYS A 255 -26.53 15.43 -22.22
N ASP A 256 -27.55 16.15 -21.82
CA ASP A 256 -27.80 16.42 -20.43
C ASP A 256 -27.92 15.12 -19.64
N ILE A 257 -27.31 15.08 -18.44
CA ILE A 257 -27.38 13.93 -17.56
C ILE A 257 -28.60 14.08 -16.67
N GLU A 258 -29.43 13.05 -16.62
CA GLU A 258 -30.70 13.08 -15.88
C GLU A 258 -30.73 11.97 -14.85
N LEU A 259 -31.09 12.34 -13.61
CA LEU A 259 -31.42 11.43 -12.54
C LEU A 259 -32.92 11.50 -12.30
N ASP A 260 -33.66 10.38 -12.52
CA ASP A 260 -35.10 10.28 -12.39
C ASP A 260 -35.47 9.33 -11.26
N ASN A 261 -36.10 9.85 -10.21
CA ASN A 261 -36.60 9.09 -9.05
C ASN A 261 -35.51 8.17 -8.44
N VAL A 262 -34.26 8.65 -8.34
CA VAL A 262 -33.16 7.86 -7.85
C VAL A 262 -33.24 7.71 -6.32
N THR A 263 -33.24 6.46 -5.84
CA THR A 263 -33.19 6.12 -4.40
C THR A 263 -32.02 5.20 -4.13
N PHE A 264 -31.24 5.49 -3.10
CA PHE A 264 -30.07 4.70 -2.71
C PHE A 264 -29.96 4.56 -1.19
N SER A 265 -29.57 3.36 -0.73
CA SER A 265 -29.41 3.00 0.67
C SER A 265 -28.06 2.32 0.93
N TYR A 266 -27.46 2.59 2.09
CA TYR A 266 -26.40 1.78 2.65
C TYR A 266 -26.97 0.89 3.77
N ASN A 267 -26.86 -0.44 3.65
CA ASN A 267 -27.28 -1.39 4.68
C ASN A 267 -28.65 -0.98 5.32
N ASP A 268 -29.71 -0.90 4.51
CA ASP A 268 -31.08 -0.54 4.90
C ASP A 268 -31.30 0.91 5.37
N THR A 269 -30.26 1.74 5.39
CA THR A 269 -30.41 3.17 5.70
C THR A 269 -30.49 3.97 4.41
N ASN A 270 -31.65 4.57 4.13
CA ASN A 270 -31.81 5.44 2.96
C ASN A 270 -30.94 6.70 3.10
N VAL A 271 -30.15 6.98 2.07
CA VAL A 271 -29.29 8.18 1.99
C VAL A 271 -29.85 9.17 0.96
N ILE A 272 -30.45 8.66 -0.08
CA ILE A 272 -31.09 9.44 -1.16
C ILE A 272 -32.47 8.84 -1.40
N GLN A 273 -33.52 9.68 -1.53
CA GLN A 273 -34.89 9.24 -1.79
C GLN A 273 -35.53 10.05 -2.92
N ASN A 274 -35.99 9.35 -3.97
CA ASN A 274 -36.73 9.92 -5.11
C ASN A 274 -36.06 11.18 -5.70
N LEU A 275 -34.72 11.16 -5.79
CA LEU A 275 -33.95 12.29 -6.29
C LEU A 275 -34.20 12.51 -7.77
N ASN A 276 -34.59 13.73 -8.12
CA ASN A 276 -34.69 14.21 -9.51
C ASN A 276 -33.68 15.35 -9.68
N MET A 277 -32.76 15.22 -10.65
CA MET A 277 -31.68 16.17 -10.86
C MET A 277 -31.26 16.17 -12.32
N LYS A 278 -30.95 17.34 -12.86
CA LYS A 278 -30.46 17.52 -14.21
C LYS A 278 -29.09 18.22 -14.19
N ILE A 279 -28.10 17.66 -14.89
CA ILE A 279 -26.78 18.25 -15.08
C ILE A 279 -26.67 18.59 -16.55
N GLU A 280 -26.67 19.89 -16.85
CA GLU A 280 -26.64 20.38 -18.22
C GLU A 280 -25.26 20.19 -18.86
N LYS A 281 -25.28 19.84 -20.15
CA LYS A 281 -24.06 19.68 -20.93
C LYS A 281 -23.24 20.98 -20.95
N ASN A 282 -21.92 20.85 -20.82
CA ASN A 282 -20.95 21.95 -20.87
C ASN A 282 -21.20 23.08 -19.85
N LYS A 283 -21.94 22.77 -18.78
CA LYS A 283 -22.17 23.67 -17.65
C LYS A 283 -21.63 23.07 -16.35
N THR A 284 -21.41 23.95 -15.39
CA THR A 284 -21.01 23.60 -14.03
C THR A 284 -22.22 23.60 -13.12
N THR A 285 -22.59 22.41 -12.63
CA THR A 285 -23.63 22.25 -11.63
C THR A 285 -23.00 22.14 -10.24
N ALA A 286 -23.55 22.83 -9.26
CA ALA A 286 -23.13 22.71 -7.88
C ALA A 286 -24.16 21.98 -7.03
N LEU A 287 -23.69 21.18 -6.09
CA LEU A 287 -24.51 20.50 -5.10
C LEU A 287 -24.06 20.92 -3.70
N ILE A 288 -24.93 21.63 -2.99
CA ILE A 288 -24.68 22.11 -1.64
C ILE A 288 -25.63 21.41 -0.64
N GLY A 289 -25.29 21.39 0.63
CA GLY A 289 -26.12 20.84 1.69
C GLY A 289 -25.29 20.45 2.91
N GLU A 290 -25.96 20.06 3.97
CA GLU A 290 -25.34 19.65 5.24
C GLU A 290 -24.41 18.44 5.07
N SER A 291 -23.52 18.24 6.05
CA SER A 291 -22.73 17.00 6.13
C SER A 291 -23.65 15.80 6.30
N GLY A 292 -23.39 14.74 5.53
CA GLY A 292 -24.23 13.53 5.57
C GLY A 292 -25.49 13.58 4.72
N SER A 293 -25.78 14.69 3.99
CA SER A 293 -26.97 14.78 3.12
C SER A 293 -26.94 13.88 1.88
N GLY A 294 -25.81 13.22 1.56
CA GLY A 294 -25.71 12.30 0.42
C GLY A 294 -24.99 12.85 -0.81
N LYS A 295 -24.39 14.05 -0.75
CA LYS A 295 -23.67 14.69 -1.88
C LYS A 295 -22.61 13.78 -2.51
N THR A 296 -21.67 13.30 -1.71
CA THR A 296 -20.62 12.36 -2.17
C THR A 296 -21.23 11.06 -2.72
N THR A 297 -22.37 10.62 -2.19
CA THR A 297 -23.08 9.44 -2.69
C THR A 297 -23.58 9.67 -4.12
N ILE A 298 -24.11 10.85 -4.43
CA ILE A 298 -24.54 11.21 -5.81
C ILE A 298 -23.33 11.16 -6.74
N LEU A 299 -22.18 11.71 -6.35
CA LEU A 299 -20.96 11.62 -7.15
C LEU A 299 -20.54 10.15 -7.37
N TYR A 300 -20.64 9.30 -6.35
CA TYR A 300 -20.33 7.87 -6.49
C TYR A 300 -21.30 7.10 -7.39
N LEU A 301 -22.57 7.49 -7.43
CA LEU A 301 -23.56 6.91 -8.36
C LEU A 301 -23.24 7.31 -9.81
N LEU A 302 -22.97 8.59 -10.06
CA LEU A 302 -22.60 9.10 -11.39
C LEU A 302 -21.27 8.53 -11.88
N SER A 303 -20.31 8.33 -11.00
CA SER A 303 -19.02 7.69 -11.34
C SER A 303 -19.11 6.17 -11.52
N LYS A 304 -20.27 5.56 -11.28
CA LYS A 304 -20.50 4.10 -11.31
C LYS A 304 -19.66 3.31 -10.29
N ILE A 305 -19.08 4.00 -9.31
CA ILE A 305 -18.35 3.38 -8.18
C ILE A 305 -19.34 2.63 -7.29
N ARG A 306 -20.52 3.21 -7.05
CA ARG A 306 -21.62 2.57 -6.33
C ARG A 306 -22.70 2.12 -7.31
N LYS A 307 -23.32 0.98 -6.99
CA LYS A 307 -24.39 0.34 -7.75
C LYS A 307 -25.51 -0.06 -6.77
N GLY A 308 -26.66 -0.48 -7.30
CA GLY A 308 -27.76 -0.96 -6.44
C GLY A 308 -28.72 0.16 -6.01
N PHE A 309 -28.88 1.18 -6.83
CA PHE A 309 -29.93 2.20 -6.70
C PHE A 309 -31.20 1.77 -7.43
N THR A 310 -32.35 2.33 -7.08
CA THR A 310 -33.61 2.28 -7.84
C THR A 310 -33.81 3.62 -8.56
N GLY A 311 -34.70 3.65 -9.57
CA GLY A 311 -34.83 4.79 -10.46
C GLY A 311 -33.94 4.71 -11.69
N ASN A 312 -33.76 5.81 -12.40
CA ASN A 312 -32.97 5.86 -13.64
C ASN A 312 -31.92 6.96 -13.61
N ILE A 313 -30.70 6.63 -14.07
CA ILE A 313 -29.64 7.60 -14.34
C ILE A 313 -29.30 7.47 -15.83
N LYS A 314 -29.54 8.55 -16.60
CA LYS A 314 -29.42 8.56 -18.07
C LYS A 314 -28.24 9.42 -18.52
N ASN A 315 -27.70 9.10 -19.69
CA ASN A 315 -26.69 9.88 -20.42
C ASN A 315 -25.36 10.11 -19.71
N VAL A 316 -25.02 9.33 -18.68
CA VAL A 316 -23.71 9.43 -18.04
C VAL A 316 -22.63 8.98 -19.02
N PRO A 317 -21.68 9.85 -19.39
CA PRO A 317 -20.64 9.52 -20.36
C PRO A 317 -19.72 8.39 -19.86
N GLU A 318 -18.98 7.80 -20.79
CA GLU A 318 -18.01 6.75 -20.43
C GLU A 318 -16.75 7.30 -19.75
N LYS A 319 -16.30 8.50 -20.16
CA LYS A 319 -15.13 9.17 -19.62
C LYS A 319 -15.55 10.11 -18.48
N VAL A 320 -15.55 9.58 -17.27
CA VAL A 320 -15.82 10.32 -16.03
C VAL A 320 -14.51 10.44 -15.25
N SER A 321 -14.16 11.63 -14.81
CA SER A 321 -13.07 11.87 -13.85
C SER A 321 -13.63 12.29 -12.50
N PHE A 322 -12.87 11.99 -11.45
CA PHE A 322 -13.27 12.30 -10.09
C PHE A 322 -12.09 12.92 -9.31
N VAL A 323 -12.29 14.13 -8.82
CA VAL A 323 -11.43 14.78 -7.84
C VAL A 323 -11.99 14.49 -6.47
N TYR A 324 -11.35 13.56 -5.75
CA TYR A 324 -11.79 13.13 -4.43
C TYR A 324 -11.45 14.16 -3.35
N GLN A 325 -12.19 14.14 -2.26
CA GLN A 325 -11.87 14.93 -1.07
C GLN A 325 -10.46 14.54 -0.54
N ASP A 326 -10.15 13.25 -0.49
CA ASP A 326 -8.79 12.72 -0.28
C ASP A 326 -8.02 12.75 -1.60
N ASP A 327 -6.74 13.12 -1.59
CA ASP A 327 -5.99 13.30 -2.84
C ASP A 327 -5.77 12.01 -3.62
N ARG A 328 -5.77 10.85 -2.98
CA ARG A 328 -5.58 9.52 -3.58
C ARG A 328 -4.39 9.46 -4.54
N LEU A 329 -3.31 10.16 -4.19
CA LEU A 329 -2.06 10.09 -4.93
C LEU A 329 -1.30 8.84 -4.53
N ILE A 330 -0.68 8.18 -5.51
CA ILE A 330 0.14 6.98 -5.28
C ILE A 330 1.49 7.44 -4.68
N PRO A 331 1.81 7.09 -3.41
CA PRO A 331 2.92 7.71 -2.69
C PRO A 331 4.31 7.46 -3.31
N TRP A 332 4.50 6.31 -3.96
CA TRP A 332 5.77 5.90 -4.59
C TRP A 332 5.92 6.30 -6.05
N LEU A 333 4.93 6.99 -6.61
CA LEU A 333 5.02 7.63 -7.92
C LEU A 333 5.24 9.14 -7.72
N ASN A 334 6.10 9.74 -8.55
CA ASN A 334 6.22 11.20 -8.58
C ASN A 334 4.96 11.84 -9.20
N VAL A 335 4.88 13.17 -9.24
CA VAL A 335 3.73 13.89 -9.79
C VAL A 335 3.47 13.52 -11.25
N ASN A 336 4.50 13.49 -12.08
CA ASN A 336 4.40 13.10 -13.50
C ASN A 336 3.77 11.72 -13.65
N ASP A 337 4.26 10.73 -12.91
CA ASP A 337 3.77 9.37 -12.97
C ASP A 337 2.37 9.19 -12.36
N ASN A 338 2.00 9.99 -11.35
CA ASN A 338 0.64 10.05 -10.82
C ASN A 338 -0.39 10.55 -11.84
N ILE A 339 0.03 11.44 -12.74
CA ILE A 339 -0.82 11.89 -13.86
C ILE A 339 -0.80 10.85 -14.99
N LYS A 340 0.39 10.36 -15.34
CA LYS A 340 0.57 9.42 -16.44
C LYS A 340 -0.15 8.09 -16.25
N ILE A 341 -0.40 7.66 -15.01
CA ILE A 341 -1.06 6.37 -14.75
C ILE A 341 -2.49 6.28 -15.29
N VAL A 342 -3.20 7.41 -15.37
CA VAL A 342 -4.58 7.47 -15.91
C VAL A 342 -4.60 7.60 -17.43
N ASN A 343 -3.52 8.06 -18.04
CA ASN A 343 -3.34 8.13 -19.49
C ASN A 343 -1.86 7.90 -19.85
N PRO A 344 -1.43 6.63 -19.97
CA PRO A 344 -0.03 6.27 -20.20
C PRO A 344 0.58 6.77 -21.52
N ASN A 345 -0.26 7.21 -22.46
CA ASN A 345 0.17 7.70 -23.78
C ASN A 345 0.60 9.17 -23.75
N LEU A 346 0.34 9.91 -22.66
CA LEU A 346 0.78 11.29 -22.51
C LEU A 346 2.31 11.38 -22.52
N GLU A 347 2.82 12.34 -23.27
CA GLU A 347 4.21 12.76 -23.18
C GLU A 347 4.44 13.68 -21.99
N ASP A 348 5.68 13.81 -21.57
CA ASP A 348 6.03 14.66 -20.42
C ASP A 348 5.67 16.14 -20.67
N ARG A 349 5.66 16.58 -21.95
CA ARG A 349 5.19 17.93 -22.37
C ARG A 349 3.67 18.11 -22.19
N ASP A 350 2.88 17.06 -22.43
CA ASP A 350 1.42 17.15 -22.24
C ASP A 350 1.10 17.25 -20.75
N ILE A 351 1.85 16.51 -19.91
CA ILE A 351 1.70 16.57 -18.46
C ILE A 351 2.12 17.93 -17.92
N GLU A 352 3.21 18.48 -18.44
CA GLU A 352 3.67 19.84 -18.07
C GLU A 352 2.60 20.88 -18.35
N LYS A 353 1.84 20.76 -19.46
CA LYS A 353 0.70 21.65 -19.75
C LYS A 353 -0.36 21.59 -18.63
N TYR A 354 -0.77 20.41 -18.18
CA TYR A 354 -1.75 20.27 -17.09
C TYR A 354 -1.19 20.82 -15.75
N LEU A 355 0.09 20.61 -15.49
CA LEU A 355 0.76 21.13 -14.29
C LEU A 355 0.90 22.64 -14.33
N SER A 356 1.20 23.24 -15.49
CA SER A 356 1.26 24.68 -15.69
C SER A 356 -0.10 25.34 -15.50
N MET A 357 -1.20 24.70 -16.01
CA MET A 357 -2.56 25.17 -15.72
C MET A 357 -2.86 25.23 -14.21
N MET A 358 -2.19 24.40 -13.41
CA MET A 358 -2.32 24.38 -11.95
C MET A 358 -1.22 25.15 -11.22
N GLY A 359 -0.27 25.80 -11.93
CA GLY A 359 0.84 26.57 -11.35
C GLY A 359 1.79 25.71 -10.50
N ILE A 360 2.04 24.46 -10.90
CA ILE A 360 2.90 23.51 -10.18
C ILE A 360 3.85 22.74 -11.12
N GLU A 361 4.18 23.27 -12.29
CA GLU A 361 5.04 22.63 -13.29
C GLU A 361 6.43 22.27 -12.74
N GLU A 362 7.00 23.10 -11.87
CA GLU A 362 8.30 22.82 -11.24
C GLU A 362 8.29 21.59 -10.32
N LYS A 363 7.12 21.08 -9.97
CA LYS A 363 6.95 19.94 -9.06
C LYS A 363 6.78 18.60 -9.79
N GLN A 364 6.93 18.57 -11.11
CA GLN A 364 6.66 17.39 -11.97
C GLN A 364 7.33 16.11 -11.49
N PHE A 365 8.57 16.17 -10.99
CA PHE A 365 9.31 14.99 -10.55
C PHE A 365 9.40 14.83 -9.03
N ILE A 366 8.63 15.60 -8.28
CA ILE A 366 8.54 15.54 -6.82
C ILE A 366 7.55 14.43 -6.42
N TYR A 367 7.81 13.76 -5.29
CA TYR A 367 6.93 12.74 -4.72
C TYR A 367 5.87 13.36 -3.81
N PRO A 368 4.67 12.74 -3.68
CA PRO A 368 3.56 13.27 -2.88
C PRO A 368 3.91 13.62 -1.44
N GLU A 369 4.84 12.90 -0.81
CA GLU A 369 5.29 13.15 0.56
C GLU A 369 5.92 14.55 0.77
N LYS A 370 6.46 15.14 -0.31
CA LYS A 370 7.13 16.45 -0.29
C LYS A 370 6.23 17.60 -0.77
N LEU A 371 4.96 17.33 -1.05
CA LEU A 371 3.99 18.31 -1.50
C LEU A 371 3.15 18.83 -0.33
N SER A 372 2.82 20.12 -0.34
CA SER A 372 1.79 20.68 0.55
C SER A 372 0.39 20.12 0.21
N GLY A 373 -0.58 20.23 1.12
CA GLY A 373 -1.96 19.81 0.87
C GLY A 373 -2.55 20.46 -0.39
N GLY A 374 -2.36 21.77 -0.55
CA GLY A 374 -2.80 22.49 -1.74
C GLY A 374 -2.15 22.02 -3.03
N MET A 375 -0.84 21.71 -3.01
CA MET A 375 -0.16 21.15 -4.19
C MET A 375 -0.70 19.74 -4.52
N LYS A 376 -0.96 18.88 -3.53
CA LYS A 376 -1.56 17.58 -3.76
C LYS A 376 -2.93 17.69 -4.43
N LYS A 377 -3.75 18.65 -3.98
CA LYS A 377 -5.07 18.92 -4.57
C LYS A 377 -4.93 19.34 -6.04
N ARG A 378 -4.00 20.24 -6.36
CA ARG A 378 -3.70 20.66 -7.73
C ARG A 378 -3.23 19.51 -8.61
N VAL A 379 -2.39 18.59 -8.10
CA VAL A 379 -2.00 17.36 -8.80
C VAL A 379 -3.19 16.45 -9.05
N ASN A 380 -4.11 16.32 -8.09
CA ASN A 380 -5.31 15.51 -8.24
C ASN A 380 -6.23 16.06 -9.36
N ILE A 381 -6.39 17.38 -9.42
CA ILE A 381 -7.14 18.06 -10.49
C ILE A 381 -6.42 17.88 -11.84
N ALA A 382 -5.11 18.12 -11.92
CA ALA A 382 -4.31 17.89 -13.13
C ALA A 382 -4.45 16.44 -13.64
N ARG A 383 -4.41 15.46 -12.75
CA ARG A 383 -4.65 14.04 -13.08
C ARG A 383 -6.04 13.81 -13.64
N ALA A 384 -7.06 14.42 -13.04
CA ALA A 384 -8.44 14.29 -13.51
C ALA A 384 -8.64 14.88 -14.91
N LEU A 385 -8.04 16.04 -15.19
CA LEU A 385 -8.08 16.70 -16.51
C LEU A 385 -7.27 15.92 -17.57
N ALA A 386 -6.14 15.35 -17.20
CA ALA A 386 -5.28 14.56 -18.09
C ALA A 386 -5.96 13.27 -18.63
N TYR A 387 -7.03 12.80 -17.98
CA TYR A 387 -7.88 11.72 -18.48
C TYR A 387 -8.79 12.16 -19.63
N ASN A 388 -8.88 13.48 -19.91
CA ASN A 388 -9.76 14.10 -20.89
C ASN A 388 -11.25 13.71 -20.66
N PRO A 389 -11.82 14.10 -19.50
CA PRO A 389 -13.18 13.70 -19.12
C PRO A 389 -14.25 14.42 -19.92
N LYS A 390 -15.39 13.76 -20.09
CA LYS A 390 -16.63 14.40 -20.54
C LYS A 390 -17.50 14.85 -19.37
N LEU A 391 -17.34 14.22 -18.20
CA LEU A 391 -17.92 14.62 -16.92
C LEU A 391 -16.82 14.66 -15.87
N LEU A 392 -16.67 15.81 -15.23
CA LEU A 392 -15.74 16.01 -14.14
C LEU A 392 -16.53 16.15 -12.83
N LEU A 393 -16.30 15.23 -11.91
CA LEU A 393 -16.88 15.23 -10.57
C LEU A 393 -15.87 15.75 -9.57
N LEU A 394 -16.25 16.74 -8.75
CA LEU A 394 -15.37 17.35 -7.78
C LEU A 394 -16.01 17.31 -6.38
N ASP A 395 -15.38 16.62 -5.45
CA ASP A 395 -15.82 16.51 -4.05
C ASP A 395 -14.94 17.38 -3.17
N GLU A 396 -15.47 18.53 -2.74
CA GLU A 396 -14.78 19.53 -1.92
C GLU A 396 -13.38 19.89 -2.45
N PRO A 397 -13.24 20.33 -3.72
CA PRO A 397 -11.94 20.55 -4.35
C PRO A 397 -11.13 21.67 -3.70
N PHE A 398 -11.76 22.57 -2.96
CA PHE A 398 -11.14 23.73 -2.35
C PHE A 398 -10.91 23.60 -0.84
N SER A 399 -11.32 22.48 -0.25
CA SER A 399 -11.14 22.23 1.18
C SER A 399 -9.65 22.23 1.56
N SER A 400 -9.33 22.72 2.76
CA SER A 400 -7.97 22.79 3.31
C SER A 400 -6.98 23.67 2.55
N LEU A 401 -7.46 24.59 1.69
CA LEU A 401 -6.64 25.60 1.03
C LEU A 401 -6.71 26.93 1.79
N ASP A 402 -5.59 27.67 1.79
CA ASP A 402 -5.61 29.06 2.21
C ASP A 402 -6.40 29.93 1.20
N LEU A 403 -6.92 31.05 1.66
CA LEU A 403 -7.80 31.92 0.87
C LEU A 403 -7.21 32.30 -0.50
N LYS A 404 -5.94 32.71 -0.55
CA LYS A 404 -5.30 33.12 -1.80
C LYS A 404 -5.19 31.99 -2.79
N THR A 405 -4.77 30.80 -2.33
CA THR A 405 -4.67 29.59 -3.15
C THR A 405 -6.04 29.14 -3.65
N LYS A 406 -7.08 29.25 -2.81
CA LYS A 406 -8.47 28.95 -3.15
C LYS A 406 -8.97 29.84 -4.30
N TYR A 407 -8.85 31.17 -4.18
CA TYR A 407 -9.26 32.12 -5.21
C TYR A 407 -8.57 31.85 -6.56
N ASN A 408 -7.25 31.66 -6.55
CA ASN A 408 -6.51 31.37 -7.76
C ASN A 408 -7.00 30.07 -8.42
N LEU A 409 -7.26 29.01 -7.63
CA LEU A 409 -7.72 27.73 -8.16
C LEU A 409 -9.14 27.83 -8.75
N ILE A 410 -10.05 28.60 -8.14
CA ILE A 410 -11.39 28.86 -8.68
C ILE A 410 -11.28 29.53 -10.04
N GLU A 411 -10.46 30.59 -10.17
CA GLU A 411 -10.25 31.30 -11.43
C GLU A 411 -9.61 30.40 -12.52
N ASP A 412 -8.64 29.55 -12.13
CA ASP A 412 -8.01 28.61 -13.06
C ASP A 412 -9.06 27.59 -13.57
N LEU A 413 -9.90 27.04 -12.68
CA LEU A 413 -10.94 26.09 -13.05
C LEU A 413 -12.04 26.72 -13.92
N LYS A 414 -12.47 27.96 -13.65
CA LYS A 414 -13.42 28.69 -14.52
C LYS A 414 -12.91 28.76 -15.95
N LYS A 415 -11.64 29.16 -16.13
CA LYS A 415 -11.01 29.23 -17.45
C LYS A 415 -10.97 27.88 -18.17
N ILE A 416 -10.67 26.81 -17.44
CA ILE A 416 -10.59 25.47 -18.00
C ILE A 416 -11.99 24.98 -18.41
N PHE A 417 -13.01 25.15 -17.57
CA PHE A 417 -14.37 24.69 -17.86
C PHE A 417 -14.96 25.40 -19.07
N SER A 418 -14.75 26.71 -19.20
CA SER A 418 -15.23 27.49 -20.34
C SER A 418 -14.49 27.15 -21.64
N ASN A 419 -13.17 26.93 -21.60
CA ASN A 419 -12.37 26.67 -22.79
C ASN A 419 -12.54 25.25 -23.35
N ASP A 420 -12.65 24.25 -22.47
CA ASP A 420 -12.65 22.83 -22.84
C ASP A 420 -14.08 22.25 -22.93
N ASN A 421 -15.13 23.06 -22.73
CA ASN A 421 -16.55 22.62 -22.76
C ASN A 421 -16.77 21.39 -21.87
N ILE A 422 -16.25 21.40 -20.64
CA ILE A 422 -16.35 20.29 -19.69
C ILE A 422 -17.67 20.40 -18.93
N THR A 423 -18.45 19.32 -18.89
CA THR A 423 -19.58 19.19 -17.97
C THR A 423 -19.04 18.89 -16.58
N SER A 424 -19.39 19.67 -15.56
CA SER A 424 -18.89 19.43 -14.21
C SER A 424 -19.98 19.41 -13.14
N LEU A 425 -19.79 18.60 -12.10
CA LEU A 425 -20.58 18.59 -10.88
C LEU A 425 -19.65 18.79 -9.69
N ILE A 426 -19.84 19.90 -8.99
CA ILE A 426 -19.03 20.30 -7.83
C ILE A 426 -19.85 20.16 -6.56
N VAL A 427 -19.29 19.50 -5.58
CA VAL A 427 -19.78 19.48 -4.20
C VAL A 427 -18.93 20.41 -3.36
N SER A 428 -19.56 21.37 -2.68
CA SER A 428 -18.93 22.20 -1.67
C SER A 428 -19.96 22.55 -0.59
N HIS A 429 -19.45 22.93 0.58
CA HIS A 429 -20.25 23.48 1.68
C HIS A 429 -20.07 25.01 1.82
N ASP A 430 -19.22 25.63 1.01
CA ASP A 430 -18.94 27.06 1.01
C ASP A 430 -19.77 27.76 -0.09
N PRO A 431 -20.79 28.58 0.30
CA PRO A 431 -21.64 29.28 -0.65
C PRO A 431 -20.87 30.20 -1.61
N TYR A 432 -19.76 30.78 -1.14
CA TYR A 432 -18.94 31.66 -1.97
C TYR A 432 -18.27 30.89 -3.12
N GLU A 433 -17.67 29.72 -2.82
CA GLU A 433 -17.04 28.88 -3.85
C GLU A 433 -18.03 28.54 -4.97
N ILE A 434 -19.24 28.19 -4.57
CA ILE A 434 -20.31 27.78 -5.49
C ILE A 434 -20.82 28.95 -6.33
N SER A 435 -21.08 30.11 -5.71
CA SER A 435 -21.56 31.30 -6.44
C SER A 435 -20.59 31.74 -7.53
N GLU A 436 -19.29 31.55 -7.30
CA GLU A 436 -18.25 31.93 -8.23
C GLU A 436 -18.15 31.02 -9.45
N ILE A 437 -18.28 29.70 -9.28
CA ILE A 437 -17.86 28.71 -10.30
C ILE A 437 -19.04 28.03 -11.01
N SER A 438 -20.25 28.05 -10.45
CA SER A 438 -21.38 27.28 -10.98
C SER A 438 -22.33 28.09 -11.87
N ASP A 439 -23.03 27.39 -12.75
CA ASP A 439 -24.12 27.89 -13.59
C ASP A 439 -25.50 27.49 -13.01
N ARG A 440 -25.56 26.40 -12.22
CA ARG A 440 -26.78 25.89 -11.57
C ARG A 440 -26.43 25.33 -10.19
N ILE A 441 -27.33 25.55 -9.23
CA ILE A 441 -27.17 25.07 -7.86
C ILE A 441 -28.35 24.22 -7.45
N TYR A 442 -28.04 23.14 -6.71
CA TYR A 442 -29.01 22.30 -6.01
C TYR A 442 -28.69 22.25 -4.53
N LEU A 443 -29.70 22.46 -3.68
CA LEU A 443 -29.59 22.29 -2.22
C LEU A 443 -30.19 20.94 -1.80
N LEU A 444 -29.35 20.08 -1.22
CA LEU A 444 -29.73 18.74 -0.76
C LEU A 444 -29.97 18.75 0.75
N SER A 445 -31.15 18.30 1.19
CA SER A 445 -31.53 18.18 2.59
C SER A 445 -31.12 16.82 3.16
N SER A 446 -30.54 16.82 4.36
CA SER A 446 -30.25 15.61 5.13
C SER A 446 -31.50 14.96 5.72
N LYS A 447 -32.54 15.74 6.02
CA LYS A 447 -33.85 15.26 6.56
C LYS A 447 -34.71 14.62 5.47
N GLU A 448 -34.90 15.34 4.38
CA GLU A 448 -35.75 14.89 3.26
C GLU A 448 -35.01 13.92 2.32
N LYS A 449 -33.66 13.86 2.41
CA LYS A 449 -32.80 13.01 1.56
C LYS A 449 -33.02 13.26 0.07
N ASN A 450 -33.38 14.48 -0.27
CA ASN A 450 -33.76 14.94 -1.61
C ASN A 450 -33.35 16.40 -1.80
N ILE A 451 -33.45 16.89 -3.05
CA ILE A 451 -33.27 18.31 -3.39
C ILE A 451 -34.51 19.08 -2.86
N ILE A 452 -34.24 20.13 -2.08
CA ILE A 452 -35.28 21.02 -1.53
C ILE A 452 -35.30 22.38 -2.21
N TRP A 453 -34.28 22.71 -2.99
CA TRP A 453 -34.19 23.96 -3.73
C TRP A 453 -33.22 23.86 -4.90
N GLU A 454 -33.54 24.53 -5.99
CA GLU A 454 -32.69 24.68 -7.17
C GLU A 454 -32.75 26.10 -7.73
N GLN A 455 -31.66 26.55 -8.34
CA GLN A 455 -31.57 27.84 -9.00
C GLN A 455 -30.55 27.81 -10.14
N ASP A 456 -30.97 28.41 -11.28
CA ASP A 456 -30.06 28.75 -12.38
C ASP A 456 -29.43 30.11 -12.10
N LEU A 457 -28.13 30.28 -12.40
CA LEU A 457 -27.36 31.47 -12.14
C LEU A 457 -27.14 32.24 -13.44
N GLU A 458 -27.78 33.41 -13.56
CA GLU A 458 -27.43 34.40 -14.58
C GLU A 458 -26.39 35.37 -14.02
N ASN A 459 -25.54 35.97 -14.89
CA ASN A 459 -24.31 36.68 -14.48
C ASN A 459 -24.50 37.91 -13.56
N GLU A 460 -25.72 38.41 -13.40
CA GLU A 460 -26.03 39.61 -12.61
C GLU A 460 -26.40 39.35 -11.13
N GLU A 461 -26.66 38.08 -10.73
CA GLU A 461 -27.20 37.76 -9.40
C GLU A 461 -26.14 37.32 -8.36
N LYS A 462 -24.86 37.25 -8.74
CA LYS A 462 -23.81 36.56 -7.93
C LYS A 462 -23.47 37.26 -6.60
N GLU A 463 -23.59 38.59 -6.48
CA GLU A 463 -23.22 39.28 -5.25
C GLU A 463 -24.11 39.01 -4.03
N ASN A 464 -25.41 38.76 -4.24
CA ASN A 464 -26.35 38.42 -3.14
C ASN A 464 -26.53 36.91 -2.92
N LEU A 465 -26.06 36.10 -3.85
CA LEU A 465 -26.32 34.66 -3.87
C LEU A 465 -25.73 33.91 -2.68
N ALA A 466 -24.52 34.25 -2.28
CA ALA A 466 -23.88 33.60 -1.11
C ALA A 466 -24.70 33.80 0.18
N ASN A 467 -25.36 34.96 0.33
CA ASN A 467 -26.25 35.23 1.47
C ASN A 467 -27.57 34.44 1.35
N ILE A 468 -28.16 34.39 0.13
CA ILE A 468 -29.37 33.62 -0.12
C ILE A 468 -29.14 32.11 0.17
N ILE A 469 -28.02 31.57 -0.31
CA ILE A 469 -27.66 30.17 -0.07
C ILE A 469 -27.47 29.93 1.44
N LYS A 470 -26.75 30.82 2.12
CA LYS A 470 -26.53 30.75 3.58
C LYS A 470 -27.83 30.75 4.35
N ASP A 471 -28.75 31.65 4.01
CA ASP A 471 -30.07 31.73 4.65
C ASP A 471 -30.90 30.47 4.39
N ARG A 472 -30.82 29.89 3.17
CA ARG A 472 -31.50 28.64 2.82
C ARG A 472 -30.93 27.43 3.56
N ILE A 473 -29.63 27.36 3.75
CA ILE A 473 -28.98 26.29 4.54
C ILE A 473 -29.41 26.40 6.02
N ILE A 474 -29.47 27.61 6.58
CA ILE A 474 -29.81 27.82 7.99
C ILE A 474 -31.31 27.59 8.24
N ASN A 475 -32.19 28.04 7.32
CA ASN A 475 -33.65 28.04 7.53
C ASN A 475 -34.35 26.85 6.83
N GLY A 476 -33.70 26.10 5.98
CA GLY A 476 -34.28 25.02 5.19
C GLY A 476 -33.86 23.61 5.63
N GLY A 477 -33.14 23.54 6.74
CA GLY A 477 -32.77 22.25 7.35
C GLY A 477 -33.86 21.68 8.25
#